data_f26c51b84aee973b2b76fc463fb91f09
#
_entry.id   f26c51b84aee973b2b76fc463fb91f09
#
_cell.length_a   1.000
_cell.length_b   1.000
_cell.length_c   1.000
_cell.angle_alpha   90.00
_cell.angle_beta   90.00
_cell.angle_gamma   90.00
#
_symmetry.space_group_name_H-M   'P 1'
#
loop_
_entity.id
_entity.type
_entity.pdbx_description
1 polymer ?
#
loop_
_entity_poly.entity_id
_entity_poly.type
_entity_poly.pdbx_seq_one_letter_code
_entity_poly.pdbx_strand_id
1 'polypeptide(L)'
;MQINEELVRQITNAVLSQMSHTGSSSASGDALPASSSVVPSMAGRDRINEEKTDYSGYPRAQKGTDPKEVVIGVGAAFQREIKRTICDIPLDEVLRNVKAGIEEEGMIPRVVKILDTSDVCFMALEAAKLSGSGIGVGIQSKGTTVIHQKDLYPLSNLELFPQAPLMTLETYRQIGQNAAKYVKGEQVVPIPCTNDPMCRPKYQVKAALMHIAETEQLDPEVGAVEWEER
;
A
#
# COMPACT_ATOMS: atom_id res chain seq x y z
N MET A 1 -2.99 -10.14 11.36
CA MET A 1 -3.78 -11.17 10.66
C MET A 1 -2.85 -12.27 10.20
N GLN A 2 -2.98 -13.48 10.73
CA GLN A 2 -2.35 -14.65 10.10
C GLN A 2 -3.25 -15.04 8.93
N ILE A 3 -2.73 -14.87 7.71
CA ILE A 3 -3.47 -15.32 6.53
C ILE A 3 -3.55 -16.83 6.61
N ASN A 4 -4.79 -17.33 6.75
CA ASN A 4 -5.06 -18.76 6.89
C ASN A 4 -4.67 -19.46 5.57
N GLU A 5 -3.62 -20.29 5.59
CA GLU A 5 -3.16 -21.04 4.41
C GLU A 5 -4.26 -21.94 3.82
N GLU A 6 -5.19 -22.36 4.65
CA GLU A 6 -6.37 -23.14 4.27
C GLU A 6 -7.30 -22.31 3.34
N LEU A 7 -7.53 -21.03 3.65
CA LEU A 7 -8.33 -20.12 2.82
C LEU A 7 -7.64 -19.86 1.47
N VAL A 8 -6.34 -19.67 1.47
CA VAL A 8 -5.54 -19.52 0.22
C VAL A 8 -5.68 -20.78 -0.64
N ARG A 9 -5.57 -21.96 -0.06
CA ARG A 9 -5.73 -23.25 -0.74
C ARG A 9 -7.14 -23.43 -1.31
N GLN A 10 -8.18 -23.07 -0.54
CA GLN A 10 -9.58 -23.17 -1.00
C GLN A 10 -9.86 -22.23 -2.17
N ILE A 11 -9.38 -20.98 -2.13
CA ILE A 11 -9.54 -20.03 -3.23
C ILE A 11 -8.76 -20.51 -4.47
N THR A 12 -7.55 -20.99 -4.29
CA THR A 12 -6.73 -21.51 -5.40
C THR A 12 -7.43 -22.69 -6.08
N ASN A 13 -7.96 -23.64 -5.31
CA ASN A 13 -8.69 -24.80 -5.84
C ASN A 13 -9.99 -24.38 -6.55
N ALA A 14 -10.71 -23.39 -6.02
CA ALA A 14 -11.92 -22.88 -6.66
C ALA A 14 -11.62 -22.22 -8.04
N VAL A 15 -10.54 -21.46 -8.13
CA VAL A 15 -10.10 -20.83 -9.39
C VAL A 15 -9.65 -21.90 -10.40
N LEU A 16 -8.86 -22.88 -9.97
CA LEU A 16 -8.40 -23.96 -10.84
C LEU A 16 -9.57 -24.82 -11.36
N SER A 17 -10.59 -25.09 -10.54
CA SER A 17 -11.78 -25.83 -10.97
C SER A 17 -12.61 -25.06 -12.01
N GLN A 18 -12.70 -23.73 -11.91
CA GLN A 18 -13.36 -22.90 -12.90
C GLN A 18 -12.58 -22.86 -14.23
N MET A 19 -11.26 -22.84 -14.20
CA MET A 19 -10.43 -22.85 -15.39
C MET A 19 -10.48 -24.21 -16.14
N SER A 20 -10.66 -25.32 -15.42
CA SER A 20 -10.78 -26.66 -16.04
C SER A 20 -12.12 -26.89 -16.74
N HIS A 21 -13.18 -26.13 -16.41
CA HIS A 21 -14.50 -26.23 -17.07
C HIS A 21 -14.62 -25.39 -18.35
N THR A 22 -13.69 -24.49 -18.65
CA THR A 22 -13.68 -23.67 -19.87
C THR A 22 -12.94 -24.32 -21.06
N GLY A 23 -12.41 -25.52 -20.90
CA GLY A 23 -11.52 -26.19 -21.85
C GLY A 23 -12.18 -27.18 -22.85
N SER A 24 -13.49 -27.33 -22.93
CA SER A 24 -14.13 -28.21 -23.89
C SER A 24 -15.51 -27.73 -24.38
N SER A 25 -15.52 -26.88 -25.41
CA SER A 25 -16.59 -26.89 -26.40
C SER A 25 -16.11 -26.32 -27.72
N SER A 26 -16.13 -27.18 -28.72
CA SER A 26 -15.90 -26.92 -30.12
C SER A 26 -16.94 -25.96 -30.72
N ALA A 27 -16.49 -25.23 -31.72
CA ALA A 27 -17.19 -24.21 -32.48
C ALA A 27 -18.60 -24.61 -33.00
N SER A 28 -19.56 -23.71 -32.83
CA SER A 28 -20.58 -23.37 -33.84
C SER A 28 -21.13 -21.99 -33.49
N GLY A 29 -21.12 -21.07 -34.50
CA GLY A 29 -21.56 -19.69 -34.32
C GLY A 29 -23.04 -19.59 -34.08
N ASP A 30 -23.44 -18.73 -33.17
CA ASP A 30 -24.59 -17.86 -33.27
C ASP A 30 -24.56 -16.79 -32.17
N ALA A 31 -25.31 -15.71 -32.42
CA ALA A 31 -25.37 -14.45 -31.72
C ALA A 31 -25.20 -14.49 -30.18
N LEU A 32 -24.35 -13.58 -29.67
CA LEU A 32 -24.15 -13.33 -28.26
C LEU A 32 -25.40 -12.75 -27.60
N PRO A 33 -26.01 -13.41 -26.61
CA PRO A 33 -26.85 -12.73 -25.64
C PRO A 33 -25.95 -11.97 -24.66
N ALA A 34 -26.34 -10.74 -24.35
CA ALA A 34 -25.68 -9.94 -23.30
C ALA A 34 -25.60 -10.77 -22.02
N SER A 35 -24.42 -11.26 -21.70
CA SER A 35 -24.16 -11.97 -20.45
C SER A 35 -24.17 -10.95 -19.33
N SER A 36 -25.23 -10.93 -18.53
CA SER A 36 -25.19 -10.41 -17.18
C SER A 36 -24.05 -11.12 -16.45
N SER A 37 -22.95 -10.42 -16.21
CA SER A 37 -21.89 -10.88 -15.34
C SER A 37 -22.49 -11.08 -13.95
N VAL A 38 -22.87 -12.33 -13.64
CA VAL A 38 -23.12 -12.73 -12.25
C VAL A 38 -21.78 -12.72 -11.55
N VAL A 39 -21.39 -11.55 -11.07
CA VAL A 39 -20.38 -11.47 -9.99
C VAL A 39 -21.05 -12.21 -8.83
N PRO A 40 -20.46 -13.32 -8.30
CA PRO A 40 -21.02 -13.96 -7.13
C PRO A 40 -21.12 -12.90 -6.04
N SER A 41 -22.35 -12.60 -5.61
CA SER A 41 -22.56 -11.75 -4.46
C SER A 41 -21.78 -12.32 -3.29
N MET A 42 -20.85 -11.56 -2.77
CA MET A 42 -20.10 -11.88 -1.56
C MET A 42 -20.98 -11.76 -0.29
N ALA A 43 -22.31 -11.70 -0.45
CA ALA A 43 -23.27 -11.73 0.62
C ALA A 43 -23.36 -13.18 1.18
N GLY A 44 -22.54 -13.49 2.17
CA GLY A 44 -22.53 -14.80 2.84
C GLY A 44 -21.19 -15.22 3.39
N ARG A 45 -20.16 -14.40 3.28
CA ARG A 45 -18.98 -14.59 4.13
C ARG A 45 -19.31 -14.00 5.50
N ASP A 46 -19.22 -14.84 6.53
CA ASP A 46 -19.00 -14.33 7.87
C ASP A 46 -17.84 -13.36 7.75
N ARG A 47 -18.14 -12.06 7.82
CA ARG A 47 -17.13 -11.03 7.94
C ARG A 47 -16.31 -11.49 9.13
N ILE A 48 -15.02 -11.70 8.94
CA ILE A 48 -14.11 -11.79 10.06
C ILE A 48 -14.32 -10.46 10.76
N ASN A 49 -15.10 -10.48 11.82
CA ASN A 49 -15.51 -9.34 12.61
C ASN A 49 -14.30 -8.85 13.41
N GLU A 50 -13.26 -8.41 12.73
CA GLU A 50 -12.30 -7.50 13.33
C GLU A 50 -12.99 -6.14 13.24
N GLU A 51 -13.45 -5.63 14.36
CA GLU A 51 -14.07 -4.32 14.49
C GLU A 51 -13.20 -3.29 13.77
N LYS A 52 -13.80 -2.58 12.79
CA LYS A 52 -13.12 -1.48 12.10
C LYS A 52 -12.55 -0.54 13.15
N THR A 53 -11.27 -0.21 13.05
CA THR A 53 -10.63 0.68 14.01
C THR A 53 -11.31 2.04 13.98
N ASP A 54 -11.81 2.52 15.12
CA ASP A 54 -12.36 3.86 15.25
C ASP A 54 -11.21 4.88 15.34
N TYR A 55 -11.09 5.72 14.32
CA TYR A 55 -10.10 6.79 14.25
C TYR A 55 -10.66 8.16 14.68
N SER A 56 -11.93 8.26 15.11
CA SER A 56 -12.54 9.53 15.51
C SER A 56 -11.83 10.22 16.67
N GLY A 57 -11.16 9.45 17.52
CA GLY A 57 -10.35 9.94 18.65
C GLY A 57 -8.91 10.36 18.29
N TYR A 58 -8.49 10.19 17.05
CA TYR A 58 -7.15 10.59 16.61
C TYR A 58 -7.14 12.02 16.08
N PRO A 59 -6.08 12.82 16.37
CA PRO A 59 -5.97 14.15 15.79
C PRO A 59 -5.90 14.08 14.27
N ARG A 60 -6.69 14.88 13.58
CA ARG A 60 -6.58 15.02 12.13
C ARG A 60 -5.20 15.58 11.76
N ALA A 61 -4.56 14.99 10.76
CA ALA A 61 -3.28 15.45 10.29
C ALA A 61 -3.39 16.87 9.73
N GLN A 62 -2.54 17.76 10.24
CA GLN A 62 -2.48 19.14 9.80
C GLN A 62 -1.32 19.34 8.83
N LYS A 63 -1.46 20.31 7.93
CA LYS A 63 -0.37 20.67 7.04
C LYS A 63 0.82 21.19 7.84
N GLY A 64 1.98 20.55 7.67
CA GLY A 64 3.23 20.99 8.28
C GLY A 64 3.76 22.28 7.64
N THR A 65 4.60 22.98 8.41
CA THR A 65 5.23 24.25 8.00
C THR A 65 6.75 24.17 7.96
N ASP A 66 7.33 23.10 8.51
CA ASP A 66 8.78 22.93 8.52
C ASP A 66 9.28 22.49 7.13
N PRO A 67 10.18 23.27 6.49
CA PRO A 67 10.72 22.92 5.17
C PRO A 67 11.61 21.68 5.18
N LYS A 68 12.00 21.16 6.34
CA LYS A 68 12.77 19.91 6.49
C LYS A 68 11.90 18.70 6.72
N GLU A 69 10.60 18.86 6.81
CA GLU A 69 9.68 17.77 7.12
C GLU A 69 9.49 16.86 5.89
N VAL A 70 9.52 15.54 6.12
CA VAL A 70 9.06 14.51 5.16
C VAL A 70 7.92 13.75 5.83
N VAL A 71 6.74 13.79 5.23
CA VAL A 71 5.59 13.04 5.75
C VAL A 71 5.58 11.63 5.16
N ILE A 72 5.44 10.64 6.03
CA ILE A 72 5.26 9.24 5.68
C ILE A 72 3.78 8.90 5.87
N GLY A 73 3.05 8.74 4.76
CA GLY A 73 1.65 8.31 4.75
C GLY A 73 1.57 6.78 4.72
N VAL A 74 1.11 6.18 5.82
CA VAL A 74 0.90 4.73 5.92
C VAL A 74 -0.57 4.39 5.69
N GLY A 75 -0.82 3.18 5.18
CA GLY A 75 -2.16 2.72 4.88
C GLY A 75 -3.05 2.48 6.11
N ALA A 76 -4.35 2.37 5.88
CA ALA A 76 -5.35 2.25 6.93
C ALA A 76 -5.13 1.01 7.82
N ALA A 77 -4.76 -0.14 7.24
CA ALA A 77 -4.50 -1.38 7.97
C ALA A 77 -3.08 -1.49 8.58
N PHE A 78 -2.21 -0.51 8.30
CA PHE A 78 -0.79 -0.55 8.68
C PHE A 78 -0.61 -0.63 10.20
N GLN A 79 0.15 -1.65 10.68
CA GLN A 79 0.42 -1.96 12.09
C GLN A 79 -0.83 -2.26 12.95
N ARG A 80 -2.00 -2.34 12.34
CA ARG A 80 -3.24 -2.76 13.01
C ARG A 80 -3.59 -4.18 12.57
N GLU A 81 -4.40 -4.31 11.53
CA GLU A 81 -4.83 -5.59 10.96
C GLU A 81 -3.67 -6.29 10.24
N ILE A 82 -2.79 -5.51 9.60
CA ILE A 82 -1.61 -5.98 8.90
C ILE A 82 -0.36 -5.52 9.65
N LYS A 83 0.41 -6.48 10.17
CA LYS A 83 1.64 -6.21 10.93
C LYS A 83 2.92 -6.51 10.17
N ARG A 84 2.81 -7.16 9.02
CA ARG A 84 3.94 -7.58 8.19
C ARG A 84 3.66 -7.34 6.72
N THR A 85 4.70 -7.03 5.96
CA THR A 85 4.60 -6.91 4.50
C THR A 85 4.23 -8.24 3.85
N ILE A 86 3.99 -8.22 2.56
CA ILE A 86 3.70 -9.43 1.77
C ILE A 86 4.81 -10.49 1.87
N CYS A 87 6.05 -10.08 2.13
CA CYS A 87 7.22 -10.93 2.35
C CYS A 87 7.61 -11.12 3.81
N ASP A 88 6.66 -10.86 4.70
CA ASP A 88 6.82 -11.16 6.12
C ASP A 88 7.83 -10.26 6.85
N ILE A 89 8.19 -9.11 6.29
CA ILE A 89 9.00 -8.09 6.99
C ILE A 89 8.08 -7.34 7.96
N PRO A 90 8.45 -7.21 9.25
CA PRO A 90 7.68 -6.43 10.21
C PRO A 90 7.50 -4.97 9.78
N LEU A 91 6.28 -4.42 9.88
CA LEU A 91 5.99 -3.06 9.41
C LEU A 91 6.60 -1.97 10.31
N ASP A 92 6.83 -2.26 11.58
CA ASP A 92 7.61 -1.41 12.49
C ASP A 92 9.07 -1.28 12.02
N GLU A 93 9.69 -2.37 11.57
CA GLU A 93 11.04 -2.36 10.99
C GLU A 93 11.07 -1.57 9.67
N VAL A 94 10.05 -1.72 8.81
CA VAL A 94 9.93 -0.93 7.59
C VAL A 94 9.88 0.56 7.92
N LEU A 95 8.99 0.96 8.81
CA LEU A 95 8.82 2.36 9.19
C LEU A 95 10.09 2.92 9.86
N ARG A 96 10.71 2.15 10.76
CA ARG A 96 11.98 2.52 11.40
C ARG A 96 13.08 2.78 10.37
N ASN A 97 13.21 1.95 9.35
CA ASN A 97 14.25 2.14 8.33
C ASN A 97 13.99 3.35 7.44
N VAL A 98 12.73 3.60 7.04
CA VAL A 98 12.40 4.81 6.28
C VAL A 98 12.67 6.07 7.10
N LYS A 99 12.25 6.11 8.37
CA LYS A 99 12.52 7.23 9.29
C LYS A 99 14.02 7.45 9.45
N ALA A 100 14.77 6.41 9.73
CA ALA A 100 16.22 6.49 9.89
C ALA A 100 16.92 7.02 8.61
N GLY A 101 16.49 6.59 7.41
CA GLY A 101 17.02 7.13 6.16
C GLY A 101 16.75 8.64 5.99
N ILE A 102 15.59 9.12 6.40
CA ILE A 102 15.24 10.55 6.39
C ILE A 102 16.11 11.34 7.39
N GLU A 103 16.27 10.82 8.60
CA GLU A 103 17.05 11.45 9.68
C GLU A 103 18.54 11.52 9.36
N GLU A 104 19.11 10.49 8.73
CA GLU A 104 20.51 10.45 8.28
C GLU A 104 20.86 11.56 7.31
N GLU A 105 19.90 11.99 6.51
CA GLU A 105 20.06 13.10 5.57
C GLU A 105 19.72 14.48 6.21
N GLY A 106 19.44 14.51 7.53
CA GLY A 106 19.18 15.71 8.29
C GLY A 106 17.78 16.29 8.11
N MET A 107 16.82 15.46 7.65
CA MET A 107 15.40 15.82 7.53
C MET A 107 14.59 15.22 8.69
N ILE A 108 13.36 15.68 8.86
CA ILE A 108 12.49 15.35 9.99
C ILE A 108 11.34 14.46 9.49
N PRO A 109 11.28 13.17 9.86
CA PRO A 109 10.18 12.31 9.50
C PRO A 109 8.96 12.58 10.38
N ARG A 110 7.77 12.64 9.78
CA ARG A 110 6.47 12.64 10.46
C ARG A 110 5.59 11.56 9.86
N VAL A 111 4.88 10.82 10.69
CA VAL A 111 4.02 9.72 10.24
C VAL A 111 2.56 10.12 10.35
N VAL A 112 1.82 9.87 9.28
CA VAL A 112 0.36 10.03 9.25
C VAL A 112 -0.27 8.76 8.69
N LYS A 113 -1.46 8.43 9.15
CA LYS A 113 -2.25 7.35 8.59
C LYS A 113 -3.24 7.93 7.60
N ILE A 114 -3.24 7.41 6.37
CA ILE A 114 -4.14 7.85 5.29
C ILE A 114 -5.33 6.90 5.27
N LEU A 115 -6.52 7.45 5.46
CA LEU A 115 -7.77 6.67 5.59
C LEU A 115 -8.74 6.87 4.43
N ASP A 116 -8.49 7.80 3.53
CA ASP A 116 -9.37 8.12 2.40
C ASP A 116 -9.10 7.28 1.15
N THR A 117 -7.92 6.67 1.06
CA THR A 117 -7.54 5.87 -0.11
C THR A 117 -6.57 4.74 0.24
N SER A 118 -6.66 3.63 -0.49
CA SER A 118 -5.67 2.53 -0.46
C SER A 118 -4.73 2.54 -1.66
N ASP A 119 -4.86 3.50 -2.59
CA ASP A 119 -3.92 3.66 -3.69
C ASP A 119 -2.65 4.35 -3.22
N VAL A 120 -1.50 3.70 -3.43
CA VAL A 120 -0.21 4.17 -2.90
C VAL A 120 0.23 5.52 -3.49
N CYS A 121 -0.11 5.82 -4.75
CA CYS A 121 0.24 7.08 -5.36
C CYS A 121 -0.58 8.23 -4.77
N PHE A 122 -1.87 8.03 -4.55
CA PHE A 122 -2.73 9.00 -3.88
C PHE A 122 -2.35 9.16 -2.40
N MET A 123 -2.02 8.08 -1.70
CA MET A 123 -1.50 8.15 -0.33
C MET A 123 -0.22 8.99 -0.25
N ALA A 124 0.73 8.75 -1.16
CA ALA A 124 1.99 9.50 -1.21
C ALA A 124 1.78 10.98 -1.57
N LEU A 125 0.86 11.28 -2.48
CA LEU A 125 0.48 12.66 -2.82
C LEU A 125 -0.14 13.38 -1.64
N GLU A 126 -1.04 12.72 -0.89
CA GLU A 126 -1.65 13.32 0.30
C GLU A 126 -0.59 13.58 1.39
N ALA A 127 0.30 12.61 1.62
CA ALA A 127 1.45 12.80 2.51
C ALA A 127 2.33 14.00 2.05
N ALA A 128 2.59 14.13 0.75
CA ALA A 128 3.36 15.24 0.20
C ALA A 128 2.65 16.61 0.38
N LYS A 129 1.33 16.66 0.26
CA LYS A 129 0.54 17.89 0.52
C LYS A 129 0.53 18.28 2.00
N LEU A 130 0.53 17.29 2.90
CA LEU A 130 0.61 17.49 4.34
C LEU A 130 2.02 17.88 4.79
N SER A 131 3.05 17.55 4.03
CA SER A 131 4.44 17.87 4.35
C SER A 131 4.75 19.35 4.18
N GLY A 132 5.48 19.92 5.13
CA GLY A 132 5.99 21.29 5.04
C GLY A 132 7.00 21.48 3.89
N SER A 133 7.79 20.45 3.56
CA SER A 133 8.69 20.48 2.39
C SER A 133 7.96 20.25 1.07
N GLY A 134 6.81 19.60 1.09
CA GLY A 134 6.09 19.16 -0.09
C GLY A 134 6.57 17.82 -0.68
N ILE A 135 7.39 17.09 0.06
CA ILE A 135 7.79 15.71 -0.27
C ILE A 135 7.13 14.74 0.70
N GLY A 136 6.57 13.66 0.18
CA GLY A 136 5.92 12.61 0.97
C GLY A 136 6.28 11.22 0.48
N VAL A 137 6.17 10.26 1.38
CA VAL A 137 6.35 8.84 1.12
C VAL A 137 5.04 8.13 1.44
N GLY A 138 4.47 7.39 0.48
CA GLY A 138 3.30 6.55 0.73
C GLY A 138 3.71 5.09 0.88
N ILE A 139 3.20 4.40 1.90
CA ILE A 139 3.50 3.00 2.17
C ILE A 139 2.21 2.22 2.40
N GLN A 140 1.84 1.33 1.48
CA GLN A 140 0.76 0.37 1.70
C GLN A 140 1.17 -0.70 2.71
N SER A 141 0.21 -1.26 3.44
CA SER A 141 0.47 -2.32 4.43
C SER A 141 1.11 -3.57 3.84
N LYS A 142 0.94 -3.86 2.54
CA LYS A 142 1.65 -4.95 1.85
C LYS A 142 3.13 -4.64 1.55
N GLY A 143 3.57 -3.36 1.68
CA GLY A 143 4.94 -2.91 1.49
C GLY A 143 5.22 -2.11 0.21
N THR A 144 4.27 -1.99 -0.72
CA THR A 144 4.42 -1.13 -1.91
C THR A 144 4.61 0.32 -1.48
N THR A 145 5.59 1.00 -2.06
CA THR A 145 6.01 2.33 -1.61
C THR A 145 6.20 3.28 -2.79
N VAL A 146 5.92 4.56 -2.56
CA VAL A 146 6.08 5.66 -3.54
C VAL A 146 6.69 6.87 -2.84
N ILE A 147 7.63 7.56 -3.50
CA ILE A 147 8.05 8.92 -3.15
C ILE A 147 7.33 9.88 -4.09
N HIS A 148 6.65 10.87 -3.54
CA HIS A 148 5.83 11.83 -4.29
C HIS A 148 6.17 13.27 -3.93
N GLN A 149 5.84 14.19 -4.83
CA GLN A 149 5.91 15.64 -4.63
C GLN A 149 4.51 16.24 -4.79
N LYS A 150 4.16 17.22 -3.95
CA LYS A 150 2.82 17.82 -3.86
C LYS A 150 2.30 18.41 -5.17
N ASP A 151 3.20 18.89 -6.04
CA ASP A 151 2.86 19.60 -7.29
C ASP A 151 2.76 18.67 -8.51
N LEU A 152 3.00 17.36 -8.32
CA LEU A 152 2.86 16.37 -9.39
C LEU A 152 1.41 15.84 -9.47
N TYR A 153 1.03 15.34 -10.65
CA TYR A 153 -0.23 14.60 -10.81
C TYR A 153 -0.19 13.31 -9.99
N PRO A 154 -1.34 12.81 -9.51
CA PRO A 154 -1.38 11.65 -8.61
C PRO A 154 -0.62 10.42 -9.09
N LEU A 155 -0.65 10.13 -10.39
CA LEU A 155 0.04 8.97 -10.97
C LEU A 155 1.46 9.30 -11.50
N SER A 156 1.89 10.55 -11.36
CA SER A 156 3.26 10.99 -11.65
C SER A 156 4.02 11.06 -10.33
N ASN A 157 5.00 10.22 -10.15
CA ASN A 157 5.76 10.12 -8.89
C ASN A 157 7.26 10.36 -9.14
N LEU A 158 8.02 10.57 -8.08
CA LEU A 158 9.48 10.68 -8.14
C LEU A 158 10.11 9.28 -8.26
N GLU A 159 9.70 8.36 -7.38
CA GLU A 159 10.12 6.96 -7.42
C GLU A 159 8.96 6.04 -7.01
N LEU A 160 8.80 4.91 -7.69
CA LEU A 160 7.79 3.89 -7.41
C LEU A 160 8.44 2.52 -7.20
N PHE A 161 8.08 1.88 -6.09
CA PHE A 161 8.54 0.54 -5.71
C PHE A 161 7.34 -0.43 -5.70
N PRO A 162 6.93 -0.94 -6.88
CA PRO A 162 5.66 -1.66 -7.04
C PRO A 162 5.73 -3.11 -6.58
N GLN A 163 6.92 -3.71 -6.58
CA GLN A 163 7.11 -5.12 -6.26
C GLN A 163 7.59 -5.30 -4.81
N ALA A 164 6.69 -5.11 -3.85
CA ALA A 164 6.96 -5.29 -2.43
C ALA A 164 7.68 -6.61 -2.07
N PRO A 165 7.47 -7.76 -2.77
CA PRO A 165 8.23 -8.97 -2.52
C PRO A 165 9.75 -8.87 -2.72
N LEU A 166 10.21 -7.90 -3.49
CA LEU A 166 11.64 -7.71 -3.79
C LEU A 166 12.30 -6.64 -2.92
N MET A 167 11.52 -5.97 -2.07
CA MET A 167 12.03 -4.92 -1.20
C MET A 167 12.66 -5.51 0.06
N THR A 168 13.76 -4.89 0.48
CA THR A 168 14.49 -5.22 1.70
C THR A 168 14.46 -4.04 2.68
N LEU A 169 14.86 -4.24 3.93
CA LEU A 169 15.00 -3.14 4.89
C LEU A 169 15.99 -2.08 4.41
N GLU A 170 17.05 -2.49 3.71
CA GLU A 170 18.00 -1.57 3.09
C GLU A 170 17.31 -0.71 2.01
N THR A 171 16.46 -1.31 1.18
CA THR A 171 15.66 -0.55 0.19
C THR A 171 14.79 0.50 0.86
N TYR A 172 14.11 0.16 1.96
CA TYR A 172 13.30 1.12 2.72
C TYR A 172 14.14 2.25 3.32
N ARG A 173 15.36 1.96 3.79
CA ARG A 173 16.28 2.99 4.27
C ARG A 173 16.72 3.94 3.15
N GLN A 174 17.07 3.41 2.00
CA GLN A 174 17.42 4.20 0.81
C GLN A 174 16.23 5.07 0.32
N ILE A 175 14.99 4.56 0.41
CA ILE A 175 13.78 5.35 0.12
C ILE A 175 13.71 6.58 1.03
N GLY A 176 13.96 6.41 2.32
CA GLY A 176 14.03 7.53 3.27
C GLY A 176 15.12 8.55 2.89
N GLN A 177 16.33 8.08 2.58
CA GLN A 177 17.44 8.92 2.15
C GLN A 177 17.11 9.70 0.88
N ASN A 178 16.54 9.03 -0.14
CA ASN A 178 16.18 9.70 -1.39
C ASN A 178 15.06 10.71 -1.19
N ALA A 179 14.04 10.40 -0.39
CA ALA A 179 12.98 11.36 -0.05
C ALA A 179 13.57 12.63 0.58
N ALA A 180 14.52 12.50 1.50
CA ALA A 180 15.22 13.62 2.12
C ALA A 180 16.10 14.40 1.13
N LYS A 181 16.77 13.73 0.19
CA LYS A 181 17.56 14.38 -0.88
C LYS A 181 16.67 15.19 -1.83
N TYR A 182 15.47 14.68 -2.16
CA TYR A 182 14.49 15.46 -2.93
C TYR A 182 14.08 16.74 -2.18
N VAL A 183 13.91 16.70 -0.86
CA VAL A 183 13.66 17.93 -0.05
C VAL A 183 14.79 18.95 -0.21
N LYS A 184 16.04 18.49 -0.21
CA LYS A 184 17.21 19.35 -0.37
C LYS A 184 17.40 19.88 -1.80
N GLY A 185 16.63 19.38 -2.79
CA GLY A 185 16.79 19.72 -4.20
C GLY A 185 18.09 19.18 -4.80
N GLU A 186 18.64 18.12 -4.23
CA GLU A 186 19.84 17.46 -4.75
C GLU A 186 19.51 16.65 -6.01
N GLN A 187 20.54 16.37 -6.81
CA GLN A 187 20.41 15.42 -7.91
C GLN A 187 20.38 14.01 -7.34
N VAL A 188 19.18 13.42 -7.28
CA VAL A 188 18.97 12.10 -6.73
C VAL A 188 19.28 11.01 -7.76
N VAL A 189 20.04 9.99 -7.36
CA VAL A 189 20.18 8.76 -8.14
C VAL A 189 19.04 7.83 -7.75
N PRO A 190 18.13 7.47 -8.67
CA PRO A 190 17.02 6.58 -8.36
C PRO A 190 17.52 5.23 -7.84
N ILE A 191 16.79 4.69 -6.87
CA ILE A 191 17.11 3.37 -6.31
C ILE A 191 16.84 2.31 -7.38
N PRO A 192 17.81 1.44 -7.69
CA PRO A 192 17.61 0.37 -8.68
C PRO A 192 16.45 -0.54 -8.25
N CYS A 193 15.42 -0.61 -9.08
CA CYS A 193 14.31 -1.52 -8.86
C CYS A 193 14.57 -2.84 -9.61
N THR A 194 14.64 -3.94 -8.88
CA THR A 194 14.60 -5.27 -9.46
C THR A 194 13.16 -5.57 -9.91
N ASN A 195 12.99 -6.12 -11.09
CA ASN A 195 11.70 -6.53 -11.60
C ASN A 195 11.72 -8.04 -11.86
N ASP A 196 10.91 -8.79 -11.12
CA ASP A 196 10.71 -10.22 -11.31
C ASP A 196 9.25 -10.49 -11.75
N PRO A 197 9.03 -10.90 -13.01
CA PRO A 197 7.68 -11.19 -13.50
C PRO A 197 7.00 -12.33 -12.74
N MET A 198 7.74 -13.20 -12.05
CA MET A 198 7.18 -14.29 -11.25
C MET A 198 6.67 -13.84 -9.88
N CYS A 199 7.02 -12.65 -9.40
CA CYS A 199 6.45 -12.09 -8.18
C CYS A 199 4.93 -11.96 -8.25
N ARG A 200 4.41 -11.49 -9.38
CA ARG A 200 2.97 -11.27 -9.55
C ARG A 200 2.15 -12.56 -9.43
N PRO A 201 2.40 -13.62 -10.20
CA PRO A 201 1.69 -14.89 -10.03
C PRO A 201 1.83 -15.48 -8.62
N LYS A 202 3.05 -15.51 -8.09
CA LYS A 202 3.35 -16.13 -6.79
C LYS A 202 2.61 -15.48 -5.63
N TYR A 203 2.47 -14.15 -5.65
CA TYR A 203 1.89 -13.39 -4.54
C TYR A 203 0.51 -12.82 -4.84
N GLN A 204 -0.10 -13.12 -5.99
CA GLN A 204 -1.35 -12.49 -6.43
C GLN A 204 -2.49 -12.64 -5.42
N VAL A 205 -2.72 -13.84 -4.90
CA VAL A 205 -3.79 -14.11 -3.93
C VAL A 205 -3.51 -13.40 -2.61
N LYS A 206 -2.27 -13.49 -2.09
CA LYS A 206 -1.88 -12.82 -0.84
C LYS A 206 -2.01 -11.30 -0.98
N ALA A 207 -1.56 -10.74 -2.11
CA ALA A 207 -1.68 -9.30 -2.38
C ALA A 207 -3.14 -8.83 -2.45
N ALA A 208 -4.03 -9.62 -3.07
CA ALA A 208 -5.46 -9.31 -3.13
C ALA A 208 -6.11 -9.32 -1.73
N LEU A 209 -5.81 -10.33 -0.91
CA LEU A 209 -6.33 -10.42 0.46
C LEU A 209 -5.83 -9.26 1.33
N MET A 210 -4.54 -8.91 1.24
CA MET A 210 -3.99 -7.77 1.95
C MET A 210 -4.61 -6.44 1.49
N HIS A 211 -4.87 -6.30 0.17
CA HIS A 211 -5.51 -5.10 -0.35
C HIS A 211 -6.98 -4.99 0.09
N ILE A 212 -7.70 -6.11 0.17
CA ILE A 212 -9.08 -6.14 0.72
C ILE A 212 -9.04 -5.68 2.19
N ALA A 213 -8.16 -6.26 3.02
CA ALA A 213 -8.02 -5.86 4.42
C ALA A 213 -7.66 -4.37 4.58
N GLU A 214 -6.82 -3.82 3.71
CA GLU A 214 -6.50 -2.39 3.66
C GLU A 214 -7.74 -1.55 3.35
N THR A 215 -8.52 -1.91 2.31
CA THR A 215 -9.70 -1.17 1.87
C THR A 215 -10.86 -1.22 2.85
N GLU A 216 -11.02 -2.32 3.59
CA GLU A 216 -12.05 -2.45 4.62
C GLU A 216 -11.84 -1.48 5.80
N GLN A 217 -10.60 -1.03 6.03
CA GLN A 217 -10.25 -0.08 7.09
C GLN A 217 -10.34 1.39 6.67
N LEU A 218 -10.65 1.68 5.39
CA LEU A 218 -10.77 3.06 4.93
C LEU A 218 -11.91 3.81 5.62
N ASP A 219 -11.65 5.07 5.95
CA ASP A 219 -12.62 6.01 6.52
C ASP A 219 -12.45 7.40 5.87
N PRO A 220 -13.06 7.62 4.69
CA PRO A 220 -12.92 8.87 3.97
C PRO A 220 -13.49 10.09 4.71
N GLU A 221 -14.40 9.90 5.68
CA GLU A 221 -14.97 10.99 6.47
C GLU A 221 -13.93 11.54 7.48
N VAL A 222 -13.06 10.67 7.98
CA VAL A 222 -11.96 11.04 8.88
C VAL A 222 -10.78 11.59 8.09
N GLY A 223 -10.44 10.99 6.94
CA GLY A 223 -9.32 11.42 6.10
C GLY A 223 -7.97 11.00 6.66
N ALA A 224 -7.02 11.93 6.79
CA ALA A 224 -5.69 11.65 7.34
C ALA A 224 -5.61 11.99 8.83
N VAL A 225 -4.95 11.14 9.62
CA VAL A 225 -4.75 11.34 11.07
C VAL A 225 -3.28 11.23 11.46
N GLU A 226 -2.89 11.95 12.51
CA GLU A 226 -1.56 11.80 13.11
C GLU A 226 -1.38 10.36 13.63
N TRP A 227 -0.23 9.78 13.36
CA TRP A 227 0.06 8.41 13.76
C TRP A 227 1.36 8.35 14.57
N GLU A 228 1.23 8.10 15.87
CA GLU A 228 2.36 7.81 16.74
C GLU A 228 2.44 6.29 16.97
N GLU A 229 3.64 5.74 16.81
CA GLU A 229 3.92 4.35 17.19
C GLU A 229 3.69 4.19 18.71
N ARG A 230 2.76 3.31 19.09
CA ARG A 230 2.52 2.91 20.48
C ARG A 230 3.16 1.59 20.78
#